data_2be53ea0450179b4b94d2bae36c5e2a7
#
_entry.id   2be53ea0450179b4b94d2bae36c5e2a7
#
_cell.length_a   1.000
_cell.length_b   1.000
_cell.length_c   1.000
_cell.angle_alpha   90.00
_cell.angle_beta   90.00
_cell.angle_gamma   90.00
#
_symmetry.space_group_name_H-M   'P 1'
#
loop_
_entity.id
_entity.type
_entity.pdbx_description
1 polymer ?
#
loop_
_entity_poly.entity_id
_entity_poly.type
_entity_poly.pdbx_seq_one_letter_code
_entity_poly.pdbx_strand_id
1 'polypeptide(L)'
;WDKRDTPARMLSGGMKRRLMIARALVHEPKLLILDEPTAGVDIELRRSMWAFLEEMNRQGTTIILTTHYLEEAEALCRNIAIIDHGRIVRNTSKRELLQQLSLETFLLDAEHAMNRAPELEGFSCRLDDEGVLEVDVHKGQALNDVFMQLEQQGIRVVSMRTKANRLEELFIRM
;
A
#
# COMPACT_ATOMS: atom_id res chain seq x y z
N TRP A 1 -30.66 -4.28 2.48
CA TRP A 1 -31.98 -4.48 3.13
C TRP A 1 -32.51 -5.91 2.95
N ASP A 2 -32.20 -6.58 1.86
CA ASP A 2 -32.70 -7.93 1.52
C ASP A 2 -32.28 -9.02 2.52
N LYS A 3 -31.25 -8.78 3.32
CA LYS A 3 -30.74 -9.71 4.33
C LYS A 3 -31.15 -9.37 5.77
N ARG A 4 -32.03 -8.40 5.98
CA ARG A 4 -32.42 -7.92 7.32
C ARG A 4 -32.95 -9.03 8.25
N ASP A 5 -33.67 -10.02 7.69
CA ASP A 5 -34.26 -11.12 8.43
C ASP A 5 -33.37 -12.38 8.43
N THR A 6 -32.17 -12.29 7.83
CA THR A 6 -31.22 -13.41 7.78
C THR A 6 -30.47 -13.52 9.12
N PRO A 7 -30.49 -14.66 9.80
CA PRO A 7 -29.69 -14.85 11.02
C PRO A 7 -28.21 -14.54 10.78
N ALA A 8 -27.56 -13.80 11.69
CA ALA A 8 -26.17 -13.37 11.55
C ALA A 8 -25.19 -14.52 11.27
N ARG A 9 -25.47 -15.73 11.80
CA ARG A 9 -24.67 -16.93 11.55
C ARG A 9 -24.63 -17.33 10.06
N MET A 10 -25.66 -16.99 9.27
CA MET A 10 -25.79 -17.31 7.85
C MET A 10 -25.19 -16.25 6.92
N LEU A 11 -24.73 -15.14 7.45
CA LEU A 11 -24.07 -14.10 6.69
C LEU A 11 -22.66 -14.56 6.27
N SER A 12 -22.20 -14.11 5.10
CA SER A 12 -20.81 -14.31 4.68
C SER A 12 -19.84 -13.61 5.64
N GLY A 13 -18.55 -13.97 5.62
CA GLY A 13 -17.52 -13.35 6.43
C GLY A 13 -17.47 -11.83 6.27
N GLY A 14 -17.45 -11.35 5.02
CA GLY A 14 -17.48 -9.92 4.72
C GLY A 14 -18.76 -9.21 5.17
N MET A 15 -19.94 -9.88 5.07
CA MET A 15 -21.19 -9.32 5.58
C MET A 15 -21.18 -9.22 7.11
N LYS A 16 -20.65 -10.23 7.80
CA LYS A 16 -20.46 -10.19 9.27
C LYS A 16 -19.56 -9.04 9.67
N ARG A 17 -18.44 -8.85 8.97
CA ARG A 17 -17.49 -7.78 9.25
C ARG A 17 -18.15 -6.41 9.11
N ARG A 18 -18.86 -6.15 8.01
CA ARG A 18 -19.63 -4.91 7.82
C ARG A 18 -20.68 -4.71 8.91
N LEU A 19 -21.40 -5.77 9.29
CA LEU A 19 -22.39 -5.68 10.38
C LEU A 19 -21.74 -5.31 11.71
N MET A 20 -20.55 -5.84 12.02
CA MET A 20 -19.84 -5.50 13.26
C MET A 20 -19.39 -4.03 13.26
N ILE A 21 -18.87 -3.52 12.14
CA ILE A 21 -18.50 -2.12 12.01
C ILE A 21 -19.73 -1.23 12.12
N ALA A 22 -20.81 -1.55 11.40
CA ALA A 22 -22.07 -0.82 11.50
C ALA A 22 -22.61 -0.77 12.93
N ARG A 23 -22.56 -1.90 13.65
CA ARG A 23 -22.95 -1.96 15.06
C ARG A 23 -22.10 -1.04 15.96
N ALA A 24 -20.78 -0.99 15.70
CA ALA A 24 -19.87 -0.11 16.46
C ALA A 24 -20.13 1.38 16.19
N LEU A 25 -20.78 1.72 15.09
CA LEU A 25 -21.08 3.09 14.69
C LEU A 25 -22.46 3.61 15.10
N VAL A 26 -23.36 2.73 15.56
CA VAL A 26 -24.76 3.11 15.92
C VAL A 26 -24.83 4.27 16.92
N HIS A 27 -23.85 4.39 17.81
CA HIS A 27 -23.81 5.41 18.85
C HIS A 27 -22.91 6.61 18.50
N GLU A 28 -22.50 6.75 17.23
CA GLU A 28 -21.69 7.85 16.70
C GLU A 28 -20.41 8.10 17.52
N PRO A 29 -19.52 7.10 17.66
CA PRO A 29 -18.35 7.20 18.52
C PRO A 29 -17.37 8.25 18.01
N LYS A 30 -16.72 8.99 18.90
CA LYS A 30 -15.60 9.87 18.56
C LYS A 30 -14.30 9.11 18.30
N LEU A 31 -14.18 7.89 18.85
CA LEU A 31 -13.05 6.99 18.69
C LEU A 31 -13.57 5.60 18.30
N LEU A 32 -13.06 5.08 17.19
CA LEU A 32 -13.33 3.74 16.68
C LEU A 32 -12.04 2.93 16.68
N ILE A 33 -12.05 1.76 17.32
CA ILE A 33 -10.92 0.85 17.35
C ILE A 33 -11.31 -0.41 16.56
N LEU A 34 -10.52 -0.73 15.53
CA LEU A 34 -10.77 -1.83 14.62
C LEU A 34 -9.57 -2.79 14.63
N ASP A 35 -9.85 -4.04 14.92
CA ASP A 35 -8.84 -5.09 14.86
C ASP A 35 -9.00 -5.87 13.55
N GLU A 36 -7.97 -5.76 12.68
CA GLU A 36 -7.91 -6.41 11.36
C GLU A 36 -9.20 -6.19 10.53
N PRO A 37 -9.63 -4.95 10.25
CA PRO A 37 -10.99 -4.69 9.75
C PRO A 37 -11.28 -5.33 8.39
N THR A 38 -10.27 -5.58 7.54
CA THR A 38 -10.44 -6.14 6.20
C THR A 38 -9.83 -7.53 6.02
N ALA A 39 -9.44 -8.20 7.12
CA ALA A 39 -8.90 -9.55 7.04
C ALA A 39 -9.91 -10.53 6.44
N GLY A 40 -9.48 -11.34 5.45
CA GLY A 40 -10.31 -12.33 4.79
C GLY A 40 -11.43 -11.76 3.92
N VAL A 41 -11.35 -10.50 3.54
CA VAL A 41 -12.30 -9.81 2.66
C VAL A 41 -11.73 -9.73 1.24
N ASP A 42 -12.59 -9.91 0.23
CA ASP A 42 -12.19 -9.74 -1.16
C ASP A 42 -11.77 -8.30 -1.50
N ILE A 43 -11.09 -8.11 -2.62
CA ILE A 43 -10.47 -6.83 -3.00
C ILE A 43 -11.51 -5.71 -3.17
N GLU A 44 -12.66 -5.99 -3.80
CA GLU A 44 -13.69 -4.97 -4.05
C GLU A 44 -14.32 -4.50 -2.74
N LEU A 45 -14.65 -5.46 -1.88
CA LEU A 45 -15.23 -5.18 -0.57
C LEU A 45 -14.22 -4.44 0.32
N ARG A 46 -12.93 -4.83 0.28
CA ARG A 46 -11.84 -4.15 1.00
C ARG A 46 -11.77 -2.67 0.60
N ARG A 47 -11.73 -2.37 -0.69
CA ARG A 47 -11.70 -0.98 -1.20
C ARG A 47 -12.92 -0.17 -0.77
N SER A 48 -14.12 -0.79 -0.81
CA SER A 48 -15.33 -0.10 -0.35
C SER A 48 -15.32 0.18 1.15
N MET A 49 -14.73 -0.71 1.96
CA MET A 49 -14.55 -0.50 3.39
C MET A 49 -13.52 0.59 3.69
N TRP A 50 -12.43 0.65 2.95
CA TRP A 50 -11.44 1.72 3.08
C TRP A 50 -12.06 3.09 2.79
N ALA A 51 -12.76 3.24 1.66
CA ALA A 51 -13.45 4.48 1.32
C ALA A 51 -14.46 4.91 2.42
N PHE A 52 -15.15 3.95 3.01
CA PHE A 52 -16.06 4.20 4.11
C PHE A 52 -15.33 4.68 5.39
N LEU A 53 -14.22 4.04 5.76
CA LEU A 53 -13.42 4.44 6.93
C LEU A 53 -12.78 5.82 6.74
N GLU A 54 -12.30 6.13 5.53
CA GLU A 54 -11.79 7.47 5.20
C GLU A 54 -12.87 8.54 5.35
N GLU A 55 -14.10 8.27 4.87
CA GLU A 55 -15.23 9.18 5.01
C GLU A 55 -15.55 9.44 6.48
N MET A 56 -15.64 8.38 7.30
CA MET A 56 -15.86 8.49 8.74
C MET A 56 -14.78 9.31 9.45
N ASN A 57 -13.51 9.10 9.08
CA ASN A 57 -12.40 9.88 9.62
C ASN A 57 -12.49 11.36 9.21
N ARG A 58 -12.88 11.64 7.97
CA ARG A 58 -13.09 13.02 7.48
C ARG A 58 -14.24 13.72 8.19
N GLN A 59 -15.27 12.98 8.60
CA GLN A 59 -16.39 13.48 9.41
C GLN A 59 -16.03 13.69 10.88
N GLY A 60 -14.78 13.38 11.31
CA GLY A 60 -14.27 13.68 12.62
C GLY A 60 -14.14 12.49 13.57
N THR A 61 -14.48 11.27 13.13
CA THR A 61 -14.23 10.07 13.94
C THR A 61 -12.73 9.74 13.93
N THR A 62 -12.11 9.65 15.10
CA THR A 62 -10.74 9.15 15.22
C THR A 62 -10.76 7.62 15.06
N ILE A 63 -9.93 7.09 14.16
CA ILE A 63 -9.85 5.66 13.90
C ILE A 63 -8.47 5.13 14.27
N ILE A 64 -8.43 4.10 15.10
CA ILE A 64 -7.25 3.27 15.36
C ILE A 64 -7.54 1.91 14.77
N LEU A 65 -6.66 1.42 13.90
CA LEU A 65 -6.79 0.08 13.34
C LEU A 65 -5.50 -0.72 13.53
N THR A 66 -5.63 -2.03 13.74
CA THR A 66 -4.52 -2.96 13.62
C THR A 66 -4.63 -3.64 12.26
N THR A 67 -3.51 -3.88 11.63
CA THR A 67 -3.46 -4.62 10.37
C THR A 67 -2.07 -5.21 10.14
N HIS A 68 -2.01 -6.33 9.46
CA HIS A 68 -0.78 -6.87 8.90
C HIS A 68 -0.69 -6.62 7.37
N TYR A 69 -1.73 -5.99 6.80
CA TYR A 69 -1.72 -5.55 5.40
C TYR A 69 -1.12 -4.15 5.29
N LEU A 70 0.09 -4.08 4.78
CA LEU A 70 0.82 -2.82 4.65
C LEU A 70 0.15 -1.84 3.69
N GLU A 71 -0.54 -2.35 2.66
CA GLU A 71 -1.38 -1.54 1.76
C GLU A 71 -2.50 -0.81 2.52
N GLU A 72 -3.16 -1.48 3.48
CA GLU A 72 -4.19 -0.87 4.31
C GLU A 72 -3.63 0.25 5.18
N ALA A 73 -2.49 0.01 5.83
CA ALA A 73 -1.79 1.02 6.61
C ALA A 73 -1.36 2.21 5.74
N GLU A 74 -0.85 1.95 4.53
CA GLU A 74 -0.43 2.99 3.60
C GLU A 74 -1.63 3.80 3.08
N ALA A 75 -2.74 3.16 2.76
CA ALA A 75 -3.95 3.83 2.29
C ALA A 75 -4.57 4.70 3.39
N LEU A 76 -4.84 4.13 4.57
CA LEU A 76 -5.70 4.73 5.58
C LEU A 76 -4.98 5.55 6.66
N CYS A 77 -3.73 5.17 7.01
CA CYS A 77 -3.09 5.72 8.20
C CYS A 77 -2.26 6.96 7.90
N ARG A 78 -2.34 7.96 8.77
CA ARG A 78 -1.41 9.11 8.80
C ARG A 78 -0.23 8.86 9.72
N ASN A 79 -0.47 8.18 10.84
CA ASN A 79 0.54 7.77 11.81
C ASN A 79 0.55 6.24 11.91
N ILE A 80 1.72 5.66 12.06
CA ILE A 80 1.93 4.21 12.10
C ILE A 80 2.77 3.87 13.32
N ALA A 81 2.28 2.93 14.12
CA ALA A 81 3.03 2.30 15.18
C ALA A 81 3.35 0.85 14.79
N ILE A 82 4.61 0.48 14.82
CA ILE A 82 5.08 -0.89 14.58
C ILE A 82 5.25 -1.57 15.92
N ILE A 83 4.60 -2.73 16.07
CA ILE A 83 4.65 -3.54 17.28
C ILE A 83 5.41 -4.83 16.98
N ASP A 84 6.44 -5.11 17.78
CA ASP A 84 7.20 -6.34 17.75
C ASP A 84 7.33 -6.90 19.17
N HIS A 85 7.04 -8.20 19.34
CA HIS A 85 7.05 -8.89 20.64
C HIS A 85 6.36 -8.10 21.77
N GLY A 86 5.20 -7.48 21.48
CA GLY A 86 4.39 -6.72 22.44
C GLY A 86 4.96 -5.34 22.82
N ARG A 87 5.98 -4.87 22.11
CA ARG A 87 6.59 -3.55 22.31
C ARG A 87 6.44 -2.68 21.07
N ILE A 88 6.18 -1.40 21.26
CA ILE A 88 6.21 -0.44 20.17
C ILE A 88 7.67 -0.16 19.84
N VAL A 89 8.13 -0.68 18.69
CA VAL A 89 9.51 -0.47 18.20
C VAL A 89 9.63 0.81 17.37
N ARG A 90 8.52 1.28 16.82
CA ARG A 90 8.47 2.54 16.08
C ARG A 90 7.08 3.18 16.23
N ASN A 91 7.03 4.50 16.36
CA ASN A 91 5.80 5.28 16.33
C ASN A 91 6.10 6.62 15.63
N THR A 92 5.59 6.79 14.43
CA THR A 92 5.95 7.94 13.59
C THR A 92 4.85 8.22 12.54
N SER A 93 4.96 9.35 11.85
CA SER A 93 4.08 9.61 10.70
C SER A 93 4.43 8.70 9.53
N LYS A 94 3.41 8.33 8.72
CA LYS A 94 3.61 7.59 7.47
C LYS A 94 4.66 8.28 6.57
N ARG A 95 4.63 9.62 6.50
CA ARG A 95 5.57 10.40 5.70
C ARG A 95 7.03 10.22 6.16
N GLU A 96 7.28 10.31 7.46
CA GLU A 96 8.62 10.11 8.03
C GLU A 96 9.09 8.67 7.83
N LEU A 97 8.17 7.69 7.99
CA LEU A 97 8.47 6.29 7.77
C LEU A 97 8.90 6.04 6.32
N LEU A 98 8.13 6.57 5.36
CA LEU A 98 8.45 6.45 3.93
C LEU A 98 9.72 7.23 3.52
N GLN A 99 10.05 8.32 4.22
CA GLN A 99 11.29 9.07 3.97
C GLN A 99 12.57 8.30 4.37
N GLN A 100 12.46 7.25 5.18
CA GLN A 100 13.59 6.38 5.55
C GLN A 100 13.95 5.38 4.45
N LEU A 101 13.10 5.18 3.46
CA LEU A 101 13.44 4.40 2.28
C LEU A 101 14.56 5.12 1.52
N SER A 102 15.73 4.50 1.52
CA SER A 102 16.91 5.00 0.80
C SER A 102 16.92 4.60 -0.67
N LEU A 103 16.04 3.68 -1.05
CA LEU A 103 15.97 3.06 -2.37
C LEU A 103 14.50 2.92 -2.78
N GLU A 104 14.19 3.21 -4.02
CA GLU A 104 12.89 2.98 -4.64
C GLU A 104 13.10 2.23 -5.96
N THR A 105 12.43 1.08 -6.12
CA THR A 105 12.49 0.31 -7.36
C THR A 105 11.32 0.68 -8.26
N PHE A 106 11.63 1.14 -9.46
CA PHE A 106 10.65 1.44 -10.50
C PHE A 106 10.59 0.32 -11.52
N LEU A 107 9.37 -0.01 -11.95
CA LEU A 107 9.10 -0.88 -13.08
C LEU A 107 8.80 -0.01 -14.28
N LEU A 108 9.58 -0.18 -15.35
CA LEU A 108 9.48 0.59 -16.58
C LEU A 108 9.11 -0.34 -17.72
N ASP A 109 7.97 -0.10 -18.35
CA ASP A 109 7.57 -0.81 -19.57
C ASP A 109 8.14 -0.07 -20.77
N ALA A 110 8.95 -0.72 -21.60
CA ALA A 110 9.50 -0.16 -22.82
C ALA A 110 8.59 -0.43 -24.03
N GLU A 111 8.65 0.45 -25.04
CA GLU A 111 7.89 0.29 -26.29
C GLU A 111 8.23 -1.01 -27.03
N HIS A 112 9.47 -1.48 -26.91
CA HIS A 112 9.95 -2.71 -27.52
C HIS A 112 10.51 -3.65 -26.46
N ALA A 113 10.27 -4.95 -26.64
CA ALA A 113 10.80 -5.97 -25.72
C ALA A 113 12.34 -5.94 -25.72
N MET A 114 12.91 -6.00 -24.53
CA MET A 114 14.35 -6.03 -24.32
C MET A 114 14.81 -7.45 -23.98
N ASN A 115 15.92 -7.88 -24.59
CA ASN A 115 16.54 -9.18 -24.28
C ASN A 115 17.62 -9.07 -23.18
N ARG A 116 18.04 -7.87 -22.85
CA ARG A 116 19.05 -7.57 -21.84
C ARG A 116 18.75 -6.23 -21.17
N ALA A 117 18.99 -6.16 -19.86
CA ALA A 117 18.90 -4.90 -19.15
C ALA A 117 19.94 -3.89 -19.67
N PRO A 118 19.56 -2.63 -19.89
CA PRO A 118 20.49 -1.58 -20.27
C PRO A 118 21.46 -1.27 -19.13
N GLU A 119 22.65 -0.80 -19.45
CA GLU A 119 23.58 -0.27 -18.48
C GLU A 119 23.30 1.23 -18.28
N LEU A 120 22.92 1.63 -17.06
CA LEU A 120 22.68 3.02 -16.71
C LEU A 120 23.69 3.45 -15.66
N GLU A 121 24.43 4.52 -15.93
CA GLU A 121 25.43 5.03 -15.01
C GLU A 121 24.81 5.52 -13.71
N GLY A 122 25.23 4.93 -12.59
CA GLY A 122 24.74 5.27 -11.28
C GLY A 122 23.44 4.55 -10.85
N PHE A 123 22.86 3.71 -11.71
CA PHE A 123 21.62 2.99 -11.43
C PHE A 123 21.79 1.48 -11.58
N SER A 124 21.15 0.72 -10.71
CA SER A 124 21.07 -0.74 -10.85
C SER A 124 19.83 -1.09 -11.67
N CYS A 125 20.05 -1.85 -12.73
CA CYS A 125 19.01 -2.23 -13.68
C CYS A 125 18.96 -3.74 -13.86
N ARG A 126 17.76 -4.31 -13.93
CA ARG A 126 17.53 -5.73 -14.26
C ARG A 126 16.22 -5.90 -15.03
N LEU A 127 16.11 -6.97 -15.78
CA LEU A 127 14.83 -7.38 -16.36
C LEU A 127 14.21 -8.43 -15.45
N ASP A 128 12.89 -8.32 -15.24
CA ASP A 128 12.12 -9.38 -14.60
C ASP A 128 11.81 -10.51 -15.60
N ASP A 129 11.15 -11.58 -15.12
CA ASP A 129 10.80 -12.74 -15.94
C ASP A 129 9.80 -12.41 -17.07
N GLU A 130 9.11 -11.28 -17.00
CA GLU A 130 8.18 -10.77 -18.01
C GLU A 130 8.82 -9.78 -19.00
N GLY A 131 10.10 -9.45 -18.80
CA GLY A 131 10.85 -8.51 -19.62
C GLY A 131 10.62 -7.04 -19.28
N VAL A 132 10.05 -6.75 -18.12
CA VAL A 132 9.88 -5.40 -17.59
C VAL A 132 11.20 -4.93 -16.98
N LEU A 133 11.60 -3.70 -17.26
CA LEU A 133 12.84 -3.12 -16.73
C LEU A 133 12.62 -2.65 -15.29
N GLU A 134 13.34 -3.25 -14.36
CA GLU A 134 13.42 -2.78 -12.99
C GLU A 134 14.63 -1.85 -12.84
N VAL A 135 14.40 -0.67 -12.29
CA VAL A 135 15.44 0.33 -12.03
C VAL A 135 15.40 0.74 -10.56
N ASP A 136 16.52 0.57 -9.90
CA ASP A 136 16.71 0.99 -8.51
C ASP A 136 17.23 2.44 -8.48
N VAL A 137 16.47 3.32 -7.82
CA VAL A 137 16.79 4.76 -7.67
C VAL A 137 17.01 5.07 -6.21
N HIS A 138 18.20 5.53 -5.86
CA HIS A 138 18.53 5.94 -4.49
C HIS A 138 18.01 7.35 -4.18
N LYS A 139 17.78 7.62 -2.90
CA LYS A 139 17.41 8.95 -2.43
C LYS A 139 18.48 9.97 -2.82
N GLY A 140 18.06 11.01 -3.54
CA GLY A 140 18.95 12.04 -4.06
C GLY A 140 19.32 11.88 -5.52
N GLN A 141 19.06 10.73 -6.14
CA GLN A 141 19.17 10.56 -7.58
C GLN A 141 17.90 11.09 -8.26
N ALA A 142 18.06 11.65 -9.46
CA ALA A 142 16.94 12.15 -10.25
C ALA A 142 16.45 11.07 -11.22
N LEU A 143 15.15 10.79 -11.20
CA LEU A 143 14.53 9.85 -12.14
C LEU A 143 14.68 10.32 -13.60
N ASN A 144 14.80 11.63 -13.83
CA ASN A 144 15.08 12.19 -15.15
C ASN A 144 16.38 11.66 -15.75
N ASP A 145 17.41 11.39 -14.95
CA ASP A 145 18.69 10.87 -15.43
C ASP A 145 18.53 9.45 -15.98
N VAL A 146 17.63 8.66 -15.37
CA VAL A 146 17.24 7.34 -15.89
C VAL A 146 16.63 7.48 -17.27
N PHE A 147 15.64 8.35 -17.45
CA PHE A 147 14.96 8.54 -18.73
C PHE A 147 15.90 9.07 -19.82
N MET A 148 16.75 10.03 -19.49
CA MET A 148 17.73 10.56 -20.43
C MET A 148 18.71 9.47 -20.93
N GLN A 149 19.21 8.64 -20.01
CA GLN A 149 20.13 7.55 -20.39
C GLN A 149 19.45 6.45 -21.20
N LEU A 150 18.17 6.15 -20.90
CA LEU A 150 17.36 5.21 -21.70
C LEU A 150 17.12 5.74 -23.11
N GLU A 151 16.77 7.02 -23.25
CA GLU A 151 16.54 7.66 -24.55
C GLU A 151 17.81 7.69 -25.40
N GLN A 152 18.98 7.95 -24.79
CA GLN A 152 20.29 7.88 -25.48
C GLN A 152 20.60 6.49 -26.03
N GLN A 153 20.07 5.44 -25.41
CA GLN A 153 20.19 4.06 -25.87
C GLN A 153 19.04 3.63 -26.80
N GLY A 154 18.16 4.57 -27.19
CA GLY A 154 17.02 4.31 -28.06
C GLY A 154 15.88 3.55 -27.36
N ILE A 155 15.88 3.48 -26.03
CA ILE A 155 14.85 2.80 -25.24
C ILE A 155 13.79 3.83 -24.85
N ARG A 156 12.58 3.64 -25.39
CA ARG A 156 11.42 4.48 -25.10
C ARG A 156 10.54 3.85 -24.04
N VAL A 157 10.33 4.55 -22.93
CA VAL A 157 9.46 4.11 -21.83
C VAL A 157 8.03 4.57 -22.11
N VAL A 158 7.07 3.64 -22.04
CA VAL A 158 5.65 3.89 -22.28
C VAL A 158 4.84 3.92 -20.98
N SER A 159 5.31 3.25 -19.95
CA SER A 159 4.64 3.23 -18.64
C SER A 159 5.68 3.10 -17.51
N MET A 160 5.32 3.62 -16.36
CA MET A 160 6.14 3.53 -15.14
C MET A 160 5.23 3.28 -13.93
N ARG A 161 5.68 2.38 -13.05
CA ARG A 161 5.06 2.13 -11.76
C ARG A 161 6.12 1.79 -10.71
N THR A 162 5.82 1.95 -9.42
CA THR A 162 6.67 1.44 -8.35
C THR A 162 6.47 -0.07 -8.17
N LYS A 163 7.55 -0.81 -7.89
CA LYS A 163 7.54 -2.29 -7.80
C LYS A 163 6.71 -2.81 -6.63
N ALA A 164 6.83 -2.20 -5.48
CA ALA A 164 6.20 -2.67 -4.25
C ALA A 164 5.50 -1.56 -3.49
N ASN A 165 4.63 -1.97 -2.58
CA ASN A 165 4.17 -1.12 -1.50
C ASN A 165 5.40 -0.66 -0.69
N ARG A 166 5.59 0.65 -0.62
CA ARG A 166 6.76 1.28 0.03
C ARG A 166 6.95 0.84 1.49
N LEU A 167 5.85 0.58 2.20
CA LEU A 167 5.91 0.06 3.57
C LEU A 167 6.42 -1.38 3.62
N GLU A 168 6.11 -2.20 2.62
CA GLU A 168 6.57 -3.59 2.52
C GLU A 168 8.08 -3.69 2.39
N GLU A 169 8.68 -2.85 1.54
CA GLU A 169 10.15 -2.75 1.43
C GLU A 169 10.82 -2.37 2.76
N LEU A 170 10.19 -1.50 3.52
CA LEU A 170 10.70 -1.04 4.81
C LEU A 170 10.64 -2.15 5.85
N PHE A 171 9.56 -2.94 5.87
CA PHE A 171 9.40 -4.07 6.79
C PHE A 171 10.36 -5.22 6.53
N ILE A 172 10.70 -5.51 5.26
CA ILE A 172 11.68 -6.55 4.90
C ILE A 172 13.10 -6.18 5.37
N ARG A 173 13.38 -4.89 5.56
CA ARG A 173 14.70 -4.36 5.93
C ARG A 173 14.88 -4.08 7.43
N MET A 174 13.83 -4.20 8.22
CA MET A 174 13.83 -4.01 9.68
C MET A 174 14.09 -5.32 10.41
#